data_e5617b73d9a43af961c9d3617edf0e43
#
_entry.id   e5617b73d9a43af961c9d3617edf0e43
#
_cell.length_a   1.000
_cell.length_b   1.000
_cell.length_c   1.000
_cell.angle_alpha   90.00
_cell.angle_beta   90.00
_cell.angle_gamma   90.00
#
_symmetry.space_group_name_H-M   'P 1'
#
loop_
_entity.id
_entity.type
_entity.pdbx_description
1 polymer ?
#
loop_
_entity_poly.entity_id
_entity_poly.type
_entity_poly.pdbx_seq_one_letter_code
_entity_poly.pdbx_strand_id
1 'polypeptide(L)'
;LGQTLILSTIWHIKPANCTMRQPSSPSITALHRVVLLTGFDPFGGQLINSSWEAVQVLHRHTILGHRIVAAQLPTVFDQSCDVLSALLRKHHPGLVLCVGQAGGRKAIALEQVAINLNDAPMPDNAGLQPIDTAVIPAGPAAYFTSLPVKSIAKALLSKGIQAELSLSAGTFVCNHVFYNLMHALITQSSLKNTCGGFVH
;
A
#
# COMPACT_ATOMS: atom_id res chain seq x y z
N LEU A 1 5.61 -16.97 8.11
CA LEU A 1 6.44 -17.44 6.96
C LEU A 1 6.04 -16.77 5.64
N GLY A 2 4.76 -16.63 5.31
CA GLY A 2 4.31 -16.03 4.04
C GLY A 2 4.62 -14.53 3.90
N GLN A 3 4.50 -13.76 4.94
CA GLN A 3 4.61 -12.30 4.95
C GLN A 3 6.05 -11.80 4.76
N THR A 4 7.01 -12.42 5.43
CA THR A 4 8.44 -12.13 5.24
C THR A 4 8.86 -12.47 3.81
N LEU A 5 8.24 -13.48 3.22
CA LEU A 5 8.47 -13.94 1.86
C LEU A 5 8.00 -12.92 0.81
N ILE A 6 6.82 -12.31 1.02
CA ILE A 6 6.28 -11.28 0.12
C ILE A 6 7.25 -10.10 0.06
N LEU A 7 7.70 -9.59 1.17
CA LEU A 7 8.62 -8.44 1.23
C LEU A 7 9.99 -8.76 0.62
N SER A 8 10.54 -9.95 0.92
CA SER A 8 11.82 -10.38 0.33
C SER A 8 11.71 -10.52 -1.19
N THR A 9 10.56 -10.97 -1.67
CA THR A 9 10.28 -11.12 -3.10
C THR A 9 10.13 -9.78 -3.81
N ILE A 10 9.36 -8.84 -3.23
CA ILE A 10 9.21 -7.48 -3.77
C ILE A 10 10.58 -6.81 -3.89
N TRP A 11 11.48 -7.05 -2.93
CA TRP A 11 12.79 -6.40 -2.88
C TRP A 11 13.79 -6.89 -3.94
N HIS A 12 13.79 -8.16 -4.27
CA HIS A 12 14.71 -8.71 -5.29
C HIS A 12 14.29 -8.37 -6.73
N ILE A 13 13.04 -7.94 -6.92
CA ILE A 13 12.52 -7.58 -8.23
C ILE A 13 12.61 -6.06 -8.37
N LYS A 14 13.71 -5.57 -8.96
CA LYS A 14 13.84 -4.13 -9.29
C LYS A 14 12.72 -3.72 -10.25
N PRO A 15 11.82 -2.82 -9.89
CA PRO A 15 10.88 -2.25 -10.85
C PRO A 15 11.64 -1.42 -11.87
N ALA A 16 11.33 -1.57 -13.15
CA ALA A 16 12.00 -0.86 -14.23
C ALA A 16 11.95 0.68 -14.10
N ASN A 17 10.94 1.20 -13.39
CA ASN A 17 10.72 2.63 -13.19
C ASN A 17 10.93 3.10 -11.73
N CYS A 18 11.27 2.21 -10.80
CA CYS A 18 11.62 2.56 -9.43
C CYS A 18 13.14 2.49 -9.30
N THR A 19 13.81 3.62 -9.52
CA THR A 19 15.24 3.76 -9.32
C THR A 19 15.59 3.83 -7.84
N MET A 20 15.41 2.73 -7.13
CA MET A 20 16.09 2.56 -5.84
C MET A 20 17.58 2.45 -6.16
N ARG A 21 18.29 3.56 -6.08
CA ARG A 21 19.73 3.60 -6.30
C ARG A 21 20.43 2.69 -5.30
N GLN A 22 21.22 1.75 -5.79
CA GLN A 22 22.22 1.12 -4.93
C GLN A 22 23.21 2.19 -4.45
N PRO A 23 23.61 2.16 -3.18
CA PRO A 23 24.46 3.19 -2.61
C PRO A 23 25.88 3.12 -3.18
N SER A 24 26.26 4.15 -3.93
CA SER A 24 27.66 4.41 -4.28
C SER A 24 28.38 5.36 -3.29
N SER A 25 27.67 5.82 -2.22
CA SER A 25 28.29 6.58 -1.13
C SER A 25 27.50 6.45 0.20
N PRO A 26 28.17 6.48 1.36
CA PRO A 26 27.55 6.17 2.65
C PRO A 26 26.58 7.22 3.23
N SER A 27 26.52 8.41 2.72
CA SER A 27 25.77 9.52 3.35
C SER A 27 24.32 9.71 2.88
N ILE A 28 23.91 9.17 1.72
CA ILE A 28 22.54 9.31 1.18
C ILE A 28 21.69 8.07 1.48
N THR A 29 22.29 7.01 2.01
CA THR A 29 21.73 5.65 2.10
C THR A 29 20.82 5.40 3.29
N ALA A 30 20.81 6.25 4.30
CA ALA A 30 20.01 6.00 5.53
C ALA A 30 18.51 6.31 5.34
N LEU A 31 18.17 7.31 4.51
CA LEU A 31 16.80 7.83 4.37
C LEU A 31 15.84 6.89 3.62
N HIS A 32 16.33 6.04 2.70
CA HIS A 32 15.47 5.15 1.91
C HIS A 32 15.44 3.70 2.41
N ARG A 33 15.93 3.45 3.63
CA ARG A 33 15.94 2.09 4.24
C ARG A 33 14.68 1.75 5.03
N VAL A 34 13.63 2.54 4.89
CA VAL A 34 12.36 2.28 5.55
C VAL A 34 11.37 1.70 4.54
N VAL A 35 10.74 0.61 4.93
CA VAL A 35 9.53 0.08 4.29
C VAL A 35 8.36 0.42 5.20
N LEU A 36 7.41 1.19 4.69
CA LEU A 36 6.16 1.47 5.38
C LEU A 36 5.10 0.45 4.95
N LEU A 37 4.59 -0.29 5.91
CA LEU A 37 3.45 -1.19 5.75
C LEU A 37 2.25 -0.58 6.46
N THR A 38 1.10 -0.56 5.82
CA THR A 38 -0.13 -0.16 6.50
C THR A 38 -1.18 -1.25 6.43
N GLY A 39 -1.96 -1.40 7.50
CA GLY A 39 -3.19 -2.19 7.54
C GLY A 39 -4.29 -1.31 8.10
N PHE A 40 -5.51 -1.80 8.15
CA PHE A 40 -6.66 -1.03 8.60
C PHE A 40 -7.18 -1.53 9.96
N ASP A 41 -7.87 -0.67 10.67
CA ASP A 41 -8.65 -1.05 11.83
C ASP A 41 -9.87 -1.91 11.45
N PRO A 42 -10.51 -2.58 12.39
CA PRO A 42 -11.74 -3.33 12.14
C PRO A 42 -12.86 -2.43 11.62
N PHE A 43 -13.69 -2.95 10.72
CA PHE A 43 -14.83 -2.26 10.12
C PHE A 43 -16.00 -3.20 9.88
N GLY A 44 -17.19 -2.68 9.61
CA GLY A 44 -18.37 -3.46 9.26
C GLY A 44 -18.79 -4.45 10.36
N GLY A 45 -18.60 -4.08 11.64
CA GLY A 45 -18.93 -4.94 12.79
C GLY A 45 -17.95 -6.06 13.08
N GLN A 46 -16.83 -6.17 12.33
CA GLN A 46 -15.78 -7.15 12.60
C GLN A 46 -14.99 -6.75 13.85
N LEU A 47 -14.47 -7.74 14.60
CA LEU A 47 -13.61 -7.51 15.75
C LEU A 47 -12.13 -7.35 15.40
N ILE A 48 -11.72 -7.88 14.26
CA ILE A 48 -10.34 -7.84 13.77
C ILE A 48 -10.33 -7.47 12.29
N ASN A 49 -9.20 -6.95 11.82
CA ASN A 49 -8.94 -6.74 10.40
C ASN A 49 -7.67 -7.49 10.03
N SER A 50 -7.79 -8.47 9.13
CA SER A 50 -6.68 -9.34 8.73
C SER A 50 -5.50 -8.57 8.14
N SER A 51 -5.72 -7.41 7.55
CA SER A 51 -4.64 -6.59 7.00
C SER A 51 -3.74 -6.03 8.11
N TRP A 52 -4.31 -5.55 9.21
CA TRP A 52 -3.53 -5.12 10.37
C TRP A 52 -2.82 -6.28 11.03
N GLU A 53 -3.53 -7.39 11.28
CA GLU A 53 -2.92 -8.59 11.85
C GLU A 53 -1.72 -9.09 11.03
N ALA A 54 -1.80 -8.96 9.71
CA ALA A 54 -0.73 -9.36 8.82
C ALA A 54 0.51 -8.44 8.90
N VAL A 55 0.36 -7.13 9.06
CA VAL A 55 1.47 -6.20 8.99
C VAL A 55 2.08 -5.84 10.35
N GLN A 56 1.28 -5.84 11.43
CA GLN A 56 1.77 -5.43 12.76
C GLN A 56 2.92 -6.31 13.28
N VAL A 57 2.86 -7.60 13.00
CA VAL A 57 3.89 -8.57 13.43
C VAL A 57 5.27 -8.30 12.82
N LEU A 58 5.33 -7.53 11.73
CA LEU A 58 6.55 -7.15 11.05
C LEU A 58 7.14 -5.83 11.57
N HIS A 59 6.43 -5.12 12.44
CA HIS A 59 6.87 -3.83 12.96
C HIS A 59 8.23 -3.95 13.65
N ARG A 60 9.15 -3.02 13.31
CA ARG A 60 10.54 -2.98 13.79
C ARG A 60 11.46 -4.11 13.31
N HIS A 61 10.97 -5.08 12.55
CA HIS A 61 11.87 -6.05 11.93
C HIS A 61 12.75 -5.38 10.87
N THR A 62 13.89 -6.01 10.60
CA THR A 62 14.76 -5.63 9.49
C THR A 62 14.77 -6.76 8.48
N ILE A 63 14.39 -6.48 7.24
CA ILE A 63 14.36 -7.44 6.14
C ILE A 63 15.26 -6.90 5.04
N LEU A 64 16.27 -7.67 4.65
CA LEU A 64 17.25 -7.28 3.62
C LEU A 64 17.87 -5.89 3.85
N GLY A 65 18.16 -5.56 5.10
CA GLY A 65 18.73 -4.27 5.49
C GLY A 65 17.74 -3.10 5.54
N HIS A 66 16.44 -3.36 5.37
CA HIS A 66 15.39 -2.35 5.41
C HIS A 66 14.55 -2.50 6.69
N ARG A 67 14.44 -1.41 7.44
CA ARG A 67 13.61 -1.36 8.64
C ARG A 67 12.13 -1.28 8.27
N ILE A 68 11.33 -2.16 8.82
CA ILE A 68 9.87 -2.17 8.63
C ILE A 68 9.23 -1.25 9.67
N VAL A 69 8.39 -0.36 9.19
CA VAL A 69 7.46 0.44 9.99
C VAL A 69 6.06 0.00 9.62
N ALA A 70 5.36 -0.65 10.54
CA ALA A 70 3.93 -0.95 10.37
C ALA A 70 3.10 0.10 11.10
N ALA A 71 2.00 0.52 10.48
CA ALA A 71 1.05 1.47 11.04
C ALA A 71 -0.39 1.04 10.69
N GLN A 72 -1.30 1.26 11.64
CA GLN A 72 -2.72 1.05 11.42
C GLN A 72 -3.36 2.35 10.90
N LEU A 73 -4.14 2.25 9.85
CA LEU A 73 -4.97 3.33 9.33
C LEU A 73 -6.41 3.15 9.82
N PRO A 74 -7.12 4.23 10.16
CA PRO A 74 -8.54 4.14 10.40
C PRO A 74 -9.28 3.80 9.10
N THR A 75 -10.32 2.97 9.18
CA THR A 75 -11.24 2.74 8.05
C THR A 75 -12.24 3.89 7.96
N VAL A 76 -11.70 5.08 7.73
CA VAL A 76 -12.40 6.36 7.61
C VAL A 76 -11.73 7.13 6.46
N PHE A 77 -12.52 7.60 5.49
CA PHE A 77 -12.00 8.15 4.23
C PHE A 77 -10.86 9.17 4.43
N ASP A 78 -11.16 10.40 4.79
CA ASP A 78 -10.12 11.44 4.85
C ASP A 78 -9.07 11.20 5.94
N GLN A 79 -9.48 10.69 7.10
CA GLN A 79 -8.57 10.44 8.22
C GLN A 79 -7.49 9.40 7.88
N SER A 80 -7.82 8.37 7.10
CA SER A 80 -6.84 7.39 6.64
C SER A 80 -5.72 8.04 5.83
N CYS A 81 -6.06 9.01 4.98
CA CYS A 81 -5.11 9.74 4.14
C CYS A 81 -4.29 10.74 4.94
N ASP A 82 -4.87 11.38 5.96
CA ASP A 82 -4.14 12.26 6.88
C ASP A 82 -3.06 11.50 7.64
N VAL A 83 -3.43 10.32 8.19
CA VAL A 83 -2.48 9.44 8.87
C VAL A 83 -1.39 8.96 7.91
N LEU A 84 -1.76 8.48 6.71
CA LEU A 84 -0.78 8.05 5.70
C LEU A 84 0.17 9.19 5.33
N SER A 85 -0.34 10.40 5.08
CA SER A 85 0.47 11.57 4.74
C SER A 85 1.44 11.96 5.85
N ALA A 86 1.01 11.88 7.11
CA ALA A 86 1.88 12.11 8.27
C ALA A 86 3.01 11.06 8.35
N LEU A 87 2.69 9.78 8.10
CA LEU A 87 3.67 8.69 8.07
C LEU A 87 4.69 8.85 6.93
N LEU A 88 4.25 9.23 5.74
CA LEU A 88 5.13 9.49 4.59
C LEU A 88 6.13 10.62 4.92
N ARG A 89 5.65 11.73 5.48
CA ARG A 89 6.50 12.85 5.90
C ARG A 89 7.46 12.48 7.03
N LYS A 90 7.01 11.69 7.99
CA LYS A 90 7.82 11.29 9.16
C LYS A 90 8.94 10.32 8.81
N HIS A 91 8.65 9.36 7.95
CA HIS A 91 9.55 8.21 7.74
C HIS A 91 10.32 8.25 6.43
N HIS A 92 9.93 9.08 5.46
CA HIS A 92 10.54 9.15 4.13
C HIS A 92 10.83 7.76 3.56
N PRO A 93 9.82 6.87 3.45
CA PRO A 93 10.04 5.48 3.08
C PRO A 93 10.54 5.34 1.63
N GLY A 94 11.35 4.32 1.36
CA GLY A 94 11.70 3.93 0.00
C GLY A 94 10.64 3.04 -0.66
N LEU A 95 9.82 2.37 0.17
CA LEU A 95 8.72 1.52 -0.28
C LEU A 95 7.52 1.70 0.65
N VAL A 96 6.34 1.82 0.06
CA VAL A 96 5.06 1.82 0.79
C VAL A 96 4.18 0.70 0.25
N LEU A 97 3.74 -0.19 1.13
CA LEU A 97 2.77 -1.22 0.80
C LEU A 97 1.56 -1.07 1.71
N CYS A 98 0.46 -0.61 1.14
CA CYS A 98 -0.82 -0.61 1.82
C CYS A 98 -1.48 -1.97 1.65
N VAL A 99 -2.00 -2.53 2.74
CA VAL A 99 -2.65 -3.83 2.78
C VAL A 99 -4.09 -3.64 3.26
N GLY A 100 -5.05 -4.19 2.53
CA GLY A 100 -6.46 -4.17 2.87
C GLY A 100 -7.03 -5.56 3.05
N GLN A 101 -8.20 -5.64 3.67
CA GLN A 101 -8.99 -6.85 3.76
C GLN A 101 -10.11 -6.81 2.72
N ALA A 102 -10.14 -7.76 1.79
CA ALA A 102 -11.24 -7.96 0.86
C ALA A 102 -11.94 -9.30 1.15
N GLY A 103 -13.18 -9.22 1.62
CA GLY A 103 -13.97 -10.42 1.91
C GLY A 103 -14.17 -11.31 0.67
N GLY A 104 -14.11 -12.63 0.86
CA GLY A 104 -14.37 -13.61 -0.19
C GLY A 104 -13.19 -13.91 -1.14
N ARG A 105 -12.10 -13.17 -1.11
CA ARG A 105 -10.89 -13.47 -1.91
C ARG A 105 -10.09 -14.61 -1.26
N LYS A 106 -9.62 -15.54 -2.09
CA LYS A 106 -8.79 -16.69 -1.65
C LYS A 106 -7.32 -16.52 -2.01
N ALA A 107 -7.01 -15.57 -2.88
CA ALA A 107 -5.66 -15.27 -3.35
C ALA A 107 -5.25 -13.86 -2.90
N ILE A 108 -3.95 -13.63 -2.80
CA ILE A 108 -3.40 -12.29 -2.61
C ILE A 108 -3.62 -11.51 -3.91
N ALA A 109 -4.43 -10.46 -3.85
CA ALA A 109 -4.70 -9.60 -4.99
C ALA A 109 -3.74 -8.42 -5.02
N LEU A 110 -2.92 -8.36 -6.06
CA LEU A 110 -1.97 -7.27 -6.31
C LEU A 110 -2.66 -6.22 -7.17
N GLU A 111 -3.03 -5.10 -6.56
CA GLU A 111 -3.82 -4.06 -7.21
C GLU A 111 -2.97 -3.29 -8.22
N GLN A 112 -3.40 -3.25 -9.48
CA GLN A 112 -2.67 -2.57 -10.55
C GLN A 112 -3.03 -1.10 -10.71
N VAL A 113 -4.29 -0.73 -10.39
CA VAL A 113 -4.83 0.58 -10.66
C VAL A 113 -5.68 1.09 -9.50
N ALA A 114 -5.48 2.35 -9.14
CA ALA A 114 -6.31 3.13 -8.26
C ALA A 114 -7.14 4.10 -9.09
N ILE A 115 -8.45 4.18 -8.85
CA ILE A 115 -9.36 5.06 -9.61
C ILE A 115 -9.80 6.26 -8.78
N ASN A 116 -10.08 7.37 -9.45
CA ASN A 116 -10.51 8.62 -8.82
C ASN A 116 -12.02 8.61 -8.51
N LEU A 117 -12.47 7.60 -7.76
CA LEU A 117 -13.87 7.40 -7.44
C LEU A 117 -14.04 6.90 -6.00
N ASN A 118 -14.89 7.57 -5.25
CA ASN A 118 -15.50 7.07 -4.02
C ASN A 118 -16.97 6.80 -4.32
N ASP A 119 -17.37 5.55 -4.18
CA ASP A 119 -18.76 5.10 -4.29
C ASP A 119 -18.95 3.98 -3.25
N ALA A 120 -19.20 4.40 -2.00
CA ALA A 120 -19.09 3.54 -0.83
C ALA A 120 -20.31 2.62 -0.73
N PRO A 121 -20.13 1.28 -0.70
CA PRO A 121 -21.23 0.32 -0.57
C PRO A 121 -21.85 0.33 0.83
N MET A 122 -21.16 0.94 1.80
CA MET A 122 -21.57 1.05 3.20
C MET A 122 -20.91 2.26 3.85
N PRO A 123 -21.40 2.79 4.97
CA PRO A 123 -20.71 3.82 5.74
C PRO A 123 -19.35 3.34 6.23
N ASP A 124 -18.39 4.26 6.32
CA ASP A 124 -17.13 4.06 7.01
C ASP A 124 -17.31 4.08 8.55
N ASN A 125 -16.23 3.92 9.31
CA ASN A 125 -16.30 3.89 10.77
C ASN A 125 -16.72 5.24 11.41
N ALA A 126 -16.72 6.33 10.65
CA ALA A 126 -17.23 7.64 11.08
C ALA A 126 -18.67 7.91 10.59
N GLY A 127 -19.27 6.97 9.85
CA GLY A 127 -20.62 7.10 9.30
C GLY A 127 -20.67 7.82 7.95
N LEU A 128 -19.53 8.13 7.33
CA LEU A 128 -19.48 8.77 6.03
C LEU A 128 -19.65 7.73 4.91
N GLN A 129 -20.55 7.99 3.99
CA GLN A 129 -20.81 7.13 2.83
C GLN A 129 -20.86 7.99 1.55
N PRO A 130 -19.70 8.33 0.96
CA PRO A 130 -19.66 9.10 -0.28
C PRO A 130 -20.18 8.25 -1.44
N ILE A 131 -20.99 8.88 -2.30
CA ILE A 131 -21.59 8.28 -3.48
C ILE A 131 -21.16 9.09 -4.70
N ASP A 132 -20.59 8.42 -5.69
CA ASP A 132 -20.16 9.00 -6.99
C ASP A 132 -19.36 10.31 -6.85
N THR A 133 -18.38 10.31 -5.94
CA THR A 133 -17.52 11.47 -5.71
C THR A 133 -16.07 11.18 -6.11
N ALA A 134 -15.36 12.22 -6.57
CA ALA A 134 -13.93 12.08 -6.82
C ALA A 134 -13.15 11.92 -5.51
N VAL A 135 -12.11 11.08 -5.52
CA VAL A 135 -11.13 10.99 -4.41
C VAL A 135 -10.37 12.31 -4.29
N ILE A 136 -9.89 12.84 -5.41
CA ILE A 136 -9.26 14.16 -5.49
C ILE A 136 -9.95 14.93 -6.62
N PRO A 137 -10.64 16.03 -6.32
CA PRO A 137 -11.22 16.90 -7.34
C PRO A 137 -10.16 17.33 -8.37
N ALA A 138 -10.50 17.29 -9.65
CA ALA A 138 -9.60 17.59 -10.77
C ALA A 138 -8.34 16.70 -10.87
N GLY A 139 -8.23 15.62 -10.10
CA GLY A 139 -7.19 14.61 -10.25
C GLY A 139 -7.41 13.75 -11.50
N PRO A 140 -6.36 13.06 -12.01
CA PRO A 140 -6.51 12.12 -13.12
C PRO A 140 -7.53 11.01 -12.82
N ALA A 141 -8.13 10.42 -13.85
CA ALA A 141 -9.10 9.34 -13.69
C ALA A 141 -8.55 8.13 -12.92
N ALA A 142 -7.24 7.84 -13.06
CA ALA A 142 -6.60 6.71 -12.40
C ALA A 142 -5.09 6.90 -12.27
N TYR A 143 -4.48 6.15 -11.34
CA TYR A 143 -3.05 5.95 -11.20
C TYR A 143 -2.71 4.47 -11.23
N PHE A 144 -1.63 4.11 -11.90
CA PHE A 144 -1.08 2.76 -11.82
C PHE A 144 -0.13 2.63 -10.65
N THR A 145 -0.12 1.45 -10.02
CA THR A 145 0.90 1.10 -9.02
C THR A 145 2.30 1.22 -9.58
N SER A 146 3.26 1.62 -8.76
CA SER A 146 4.66 1.58 -9.12
C SER A 146 5.36 0.25 -8.75
N LEU A 147 4.62 -0.69 -8.16
CA LEU A 147 5.13 -2.02 -7.83
C LEU A 147 5.20 -2.92 -9.08
N PRO A 148 6.21 -3.80 -9.18
CA PRO A 148 6.34 -4.77 -10.27
C PRO A 148 5.39 -5.97 -10.07
N VAL A 149 4.08 -5.72 -10.03
CA VAL A 149 3.05 -6.69 -9.59
C VAL A 149 3.08 -8.01 -10.35
N LYS A 150 3.40 -8.01 -11.66
CA LYS A 150 3.52 -9.25 -12.44
C LYS A 150 4.66 -10.13 -11.94
N SER A 151 5.79 -9.53 -11.63
CA SER A 151 6.95 -10.26 -11.10
C SER A 151 6.70 -10.74 -9.67
N ILE A 152 6.00 -9.92 -8.85
CA ILE A 152 5.60 -10.30 -7.49
C ILE A 152 4.65 -11.50 -7.55
N ALA A 153 3.61 -11.45 -8.41
CA ALA A 153 2.68 -12.57 -8.59
C ALA A 153 3.41 -13.86 -8.98
N LYS A 154 4.29 -13.78 -9.98
CA LYS A 154 5.10 -14.94 -10.42
C LYS A 154 5.93 -15.53 -9.26
N ALA A 155 6.56 -14.69 -8.47
CA ALA A 155 7.39 -15.12 -7.35
C ALA A 155 6.57 -15.73 -6.20
N LEU A 156 5.38 -15.20 -5.90
CA LEU A 156 4.46 -15.78 -4.91
C LEU A 156 3.97 -17.16 -5.37
N LEU A 157 3.50 -17.26 -6.63
CA LEU A 157 3.03 -18.51 -7.20
C LEU A 157 4.12 -19.59 -7.23
N SER A 158 5.39 -19.23 -7.53
CA SER A 158 6.51 -20.17 -7.50
C SER A 158 6.79 -20.75 -6.11
N LYS A 159 6.26 -20.12 -5.07
CA LYS A 159 6.36 -20.56 -3.66
C LYS A 159 5.06 -21.18 -3.13
N GLY A 160 4.11 -21.47 -4.02
CA GLY A 160 2.83 -22.08 -3.64
C GLY A 160 1.85 -21.08 -3.00
N ILE A 161 2.13 -19.77 -3.01
CA ILE A 161 1.23 -18.75 -2.49
C ILE A 161 0.32 -18.29 -3.62
N GLN A 162 -0.99 -18.45 -3.43
CA GLN A 162 -1.97 -18.01 -4.42
C GLN A 162 -1.95 -16.49 -4.53
N ALA A 163 -1.72 -15.99 -5.74
CA ALA A 163 -1.67 -14.56 -6.04
C ALA A 163 -2.29 -14.28 -7.40
N GLU A 164 -2.96 -13.14 -7.51
CA GLU A 164 -3.60 -12.68 -8.74
C GLU A 164 -3.34 -11.20 -8.98
N LEU A 165 -3.47 -10.78 -10.24
CA LEU A 165 -3.46 -9.37 -10.60
C LEU A 165 -4.89 -8.84 -10.56
N SER A 166 -5.10 -7.73 -9.86
CA SER A 166 -6.41 -7.10 -9.73
C SER A 166 -6.41 -5.74 -10.43
N LEU A 167 -7.50 -5.43 -11.10
CA LEU A 167 -7.75 -4.15 -11.79
C LEU A 167 -8.65 -3.21 -10.97
N SER A 168 -9.04 -3.58 -9.77
CA SER A 168 -9.88 -2.74 -8.93
C SER A 168 -9.72 -3.06 -7.45
N ALA A 169 -9.32 -2.07 -6.68
CA ALA A 169 -9.35 -2.09 -5.21
C ALA A 169 -10.75 -1.75 -4.63
N GLY A 170 -11.77 -1.76 -5.47
CA GLY A 170 -13.13 -1.31 -5.13
C GLY A 170 -13.25 0.22 -5.19
N THR A 171 -14.24 0.75 -4.46
CA THR A 171 -14.56 2.19 -4.41
C THR A 171 -14.76 2.68 -2.97
N PHE A 172 -14.29 1.88 -2.00
CA PHE A 172 -14.31 2.18 -0.57
C PHE A 172 -12.96 2.74 -0.10
N VAL A 173 -12.71 2.78 1.21
CA VAL A 173 -11.51 3.36 1.83
C VAL A 173 -10.21 2.78 1.28
N CYS A 174 -10.18 1.50 0.87
CA CYS A 174 -8.99 0.89 0.27
C CYS A 174 -8.54 1.61 -1.01
N ASN A 175 -9.46 1.80 -1.95
CA ASN A 175 -9.16 2.54 -3.17
C ASN A 175 -8.85 4.01 -2.89
N HIS A 176 -9.55 4.64 -1.96
CA HIS A 176 -9.31 6.02 -1.52
C HIS A 176 -7.87 6.20 -1.04
N VAL A 177 -7.38 5.31 -0.16
CA VAL A 177 -5.99 5.31 0.33
C VAL A 177 -5.00 5.03 -0.79
N PHE A 178 -5.30 4.06 -1.65
CA PHE A 178 -4.42 3.68 -2.76
C PHE A 178 -4.29 4.83 -3.76
N TYR A 179 -5.39 5.49 -4.12
CA TYR A 179 -5.34 6.63 -5.02
C TYR A 179 -4.52 7.80 -4.42
N ASN A 180 -4.78 8.15 -3.16
CA ASN A 180 -4.04 9.21 -2.46
C ASN A 180 -2.55 8.89 -2.34
N LEU A 181 -2.18 7.63 -2.05
CA LEU A 181 -0.78 7.20 -2.06
C LEU A 181 -0.14 7.48 -3.41
N MET A 182 -0.74 6.97 -4.50
CA MET A 182 -0.16 7.11 -5.83
C MET A 182 -0.09 8.58 -6.28
N HIS A 183 -1.10 9.37 -5.95
CA HIS A 183 -1.09 10.81 -6.19
C HIS A 183 0.09 11.49 -5.46
N ALA A 184 0.29 11.18 -4.18
CA ALA A 184 1.39 11.74 -3.40
C ALA A 184 2.77 11.34 -3.97
N LEU A 185 2.95 10.08 -4.39
CA LEU A 185 4.20 9.59 -4.97
C LEU A 185 4.55 10.28 -6.30
N ILE A 186 3.55 10.70 -7.05
CA ILE A 186 3.75 11.37 -8.36
C ILE A 186 3.92 12.88 -8.20
N THR A 187 3.17 13.52 -7.30
CA THR A 187 3.12 14.98 -7.19
C THR A 187 4.12 15.57 -6.20
N GLN A 188 4.53 14.81 -5.17
CA GLN A 188 5.43 15.32 -4.15
C GLN A 188 6.89 15.00 -4.47
N SER A 189 7.72 16.04 -4.69
CA SER A 189 9.14 15.90 -5.03
C SER A 189 9.97 15.14 -3.97
N SER A 190 9.56 15.23 -2.70
CA SER A 190 10.19 14.49 -1.59
C SER A 190 9.99 12.96 -1.68
N LEU A 191 8.99 12.49 -2.43
CA LEU A 191 8.64 11.08 -2.60
C LEU A 191 9.00 10.51 -3.97
N LYS A 192 9.68 11.28 -4.83
CA LYS A 192 10.01 10.88 -6.22
C LYS A 192 10.77 9.54 -6.36
N ASN A 193 11.45 9.12 -5.30
CA ASN A 193 12.20 7.84 -5.26
C ASN A 193 11.49 6.76 -4.44
N THR A 194 10.26 7.02 -4.00
CA THR A 194 9.45 6.07 -3.24
C THR A 194 8.59 5.25 -4.19
N CYS A 195 8.61 3.94 -4.03
CA CYS A 195 7.67 3.05 -4.70
C CYS A 195 6.50 2.72 -3.80
N GLY A 196 5.34 2.48 -4.38
CA GLY A 196 4.19 2.10 -3.58
C GLY A 196 3.09 1.42 -4.36
N GLY A 197 2.19 0.80 -3.62
CA GLY A 197 1.02 0.14 -4.15
C GLY A 197 0.15 -0.47 -3.06
N PHE A 198 -0.83 -1.24 -3.49
CA PHE A 198 -1.86 -1.81 -2.64
C PHE A 198 -2.02 -3.32 -2.88
N VAL A 199 -2.33 -4.06 -1.82
CA VAL A 199 -2.57 -5.52 -1.83
C VAL A 199 -3.79 -5.83 -0.99
N HIS A 200 -4.63 -6.70 -1.48
CA HIS A 200 -5.70 -7.34 -0.71
C HIS A 200 -5.40 -8.79 -0.41
#